data_6a3653291493b019a6682da4476cf2ee
#
_entry.id   6a3653291493b019a6682da4476cf2ee
#
_cell.length_a   1.000
_cell.length_b   1.000
_cell.length_c   1.000
_cell.angle_alpha   90.00
_cell.angle_beta   90.00
_cell.angle_gamma   90.00
#
_symmetry.space_group_name_H-M   'P 1'
#
loop_
_entity.id
_entity.type
_entity.pdbx_description
1 polymer ?
#
loop_
_entity_poly.entity_id
_entity_poly.type
_entity_poly.pdbx_seq_one_letter_code
_entity_poly.pdbx_strand_id
1 'polypeptide(L)'
;GNVSGIDREQGMIAIKPSGVEYDDMSAEDIVLCDLEGNVVEGKLKPSSDLMTHLEFYKNFPDIGGAVHTHSRWATAFAQAGKAIPALGTTQADYFYGDIPCTRQMSEAEIHGEYELETGHVIVETFKQKNIDPNSMPGVLVHSHGPFSWGKDPFEAVHNAVVMEECAAMAFVSVMLQNGSAQPMQQVLLDKHFKRK
;
A
#
# COMPACT_ATOMS: atom_id res chain seq x y z
N GLY A 1 -4.77 -7.51 -8.34
CA GLY A 1 -4.80 -6.74 -7.09
C GLY A 1 -5.97 -7.12 -6.20
N ASN A 2 -6.01 -6.60 -5.03
CA ASN A 2 -7.06 -6.84 -4.04
C ASN A 2 -7.30 -5.60 -3.19
N VAL A 3 -8.43 -5.59 -2.49
CA VAL A 3 -8.85 -4.54 -1.59
C VAL A 3 -9.53 -5.17 -0.38
N SER A 4 -9.35 -4.56 0.77
CA SER A 4 -10.05 -4.90 2.00
C SER A 4 -10.53 -3.67 2.76
N GLY A 5 -11.48 -3.88 3.66
CA GLY A 5 -11.93 -2.91 4.64
C GLY A 5 -12.14 -3.58 5.99
N ILE A 6 -11.92 -2.85 7.07
CA ILE A 6 -12.10 -3.35 8.44
C ILE A 6 -13.29 -2.69 9.13
N ASP A 7 -14.09 -3.50 9.80
CA ASP A 7 -15.01 -3.08 10.86
C ASP A 7 -14.35 -3.38 12.22
N ARG A 8 -13.86 -2.33 12.88
CA ARG A 8 -13.14 -2.47 14.15
C ARG A 8 -14.08 -2.75 15.33
N GLU A 9 -15.37 -2.35 15.24
CA GLU A 9 -16.33 -2.61 16.29
C GLU A 9 -16.71 -4.08 16.33
N GLN A 10 -16.86 -4.70 15.16
CA GLN A 10 -17.15 -6.12 15.03
C GLN A 10 -15.89 -7.01 15.00
N GLY A 11 -14.71 -6.42 14.85
CA GLY A 11 -13.46 -7.18 14.73
C GLY A 11 -13.40 -8.02 13.45
N MET A 12 -13.93 -7.50 12.35
CA MET A 12 -14.02 -8.21 11.07
C MET A 12 -13.40 -7.43 9.92
N ILE A 13 -12.87 -8.17 8.95
CA ILE A 13 -12.35 -7.64 7.70
C ILE A 13 -13.14 -8.21 6.52
N ALA A 14 -13.56 -7.33 5.61
CA ALA A 14 -14.10 -7.69 4.32
C ALA A 14 -12.98 -7.62 3.28
N ILE A 15 -12.77 -8.71 2.52
CA ILE A 15 -11.69 -8.78 1.53
C ILE A 15 -12.16 -9.41 0.24
N LYS A 16 -11.61 -8.91 -0.88
CA LYS A 16 -11.83 -9.48 -2.21
C LYS A 16 -11.43 -10.97 -2.25
N PRO A 17 -12.26 -11.84 -2.84
CA PRO A 17 -11.90 -13.25 -3.02
C PRO A 17 -10.72 -13.43 -3.98
N SER A 18 -10.00 -14.53 -3.80
CA SER A 18 -8.95 -14.97 -4.72
C SER A 18 -9.55 -15.52 -6.01
N GLY A 19 -8.92 -15.21 -7.15
CA GLY A 19 -9.23 -15.83 -8.44
C GLY A 19 -10.55 -15.38 -9.09
N VAL A 20 -11.22 -14.36 -8.58
CA VAL A 20 -12.40 -13.76 -9.20
C VAL A 20 -12.02 -12.47 -9.93
N GLU A 21 -12.36 -12.39 -11.21
CA GLU A 21 -12.15 -11.18 -12.01
C GLU A 21 -13.05 -10.04 -11.52
N TYR A 22 -12.59 -8.81 -11.67
CA TYR A 22 -13.32 -7.64 -11.16
C TYR A 22 -14.67 -7.44 -11.86
N ASP A 23 -14.74 -7.72 -13.16
CA ASP A 23 -15.96 -7.55 -13.96
C ASP A 23 -17.04 -8.61 -13.65
N ASP A 24 -16.63 -9.75 -13.08
CA ASP A 24 -17.50 -10.86 -12.71
C ASP A 24 -17.88 -10.84 -11.21
N MET A 25 -17.30 -9.92 -10.42
CA MET A 25 -17.44 -9.88 -8.97
C MET A 25 -18.68 -9.10 -8.54
N SER A 26 -19.41 -9.67 -7.61
CA SER A 26 -20.52 -9.05 -6.90
C SER A 26 -20.20 -8.82 -5.42
N ALA A 27 -21.04 -8.05 -4.72
CA ALA A 27 -20.89 -7.85 -3.29
C ALA A 27 -21.01 -9.16 -2.48
N GLU A 28 -21.75 -10.13 -3.00
CA GLU A 28 -21.98 -11.45 -2.37
C GLU A 28 -20.75 -12.35 -2.42
N ASP A 29 -19.77 -12.01 -3.27
CA ASP A 29 -18.52 -12.75 -3.41
C ASP A 29 -17.46 -12.32 -2.38
N ILE A 30 -17.66 -11.15 -1.74
CA ILE A 30 -16.74 -10.64 -0.71
C ILE A 30 -16.71 -11.60 0.48
N VAL A 31 -15.50 -11.88 0.95
CA VAL A 31 -15.27 -12.79 2.07
C VAL A 31 -15.08 -11.99 3.36
N LEU A 32 -15.81 -12.36 4.42
CA LEU A 32 -15.63 -11.80 5.75
C LEU A 32 -14.73 -12.72 6.58
N CYS A 33 -13.70 -12.15 7.16
CA CYS A 33 -12.75 -12.87 8.02
C CYS A 33 -12.64 -12.19 9.38
N ASP A 34 -12.28 -12.95 10.41
CA ASP A 34 -11.88 -12.39 11.70
C ASP A 34 -10.44 -11.83 11.66
N LEU A 35 -9.98 -11.25 12.76
CA LEU A 35 -8.63 -10.67 12.86
C LEU A 35 -7.52 -11.73 12.95
N GLU A 36 -7.86 -13.00 13.12
CA GLU A 36 -6.98 -14.16 13.07
C GLU A 36 -6.86 -14.72 11.64
N GLY A 37 -7.72 -14.25 10.70
CA GLY A 37 -7.73 -14.69 9.31
C GLY A 37 -8.67 -15.86 9.02
N ASN A 38 -9.51 -16.26 9.98
CA ASN A 38 -10.51 -17.30 9.75
C ASN A 38 -11.70 -16.73 8.98
N VAL A 39 -12.23 -17.48 8.02
CA VAL A 39 -13.44 -17.11 7.28
C VAL A 39 -14.65 -17.23 8.20
N VAL A 40 -15.36 -16.12 8.40
CA VAL A 40 -16.59 -16.04 9.17
C VAL A 40 -17.83 -16.16 8.28
N GLU A 41 -17.76 -15.50 7.10
CA GLU A 41 -18.84 -15.50 6.12
C GLU A 41 -18.25 -15.45 4.70
N GLY A 42 -18.92 -16.08 3.77
CA GLY A 42 -18.53 -16.17 2.35
C GLY A 42 -18.32 -17.62 1.91
N LYS A 43 -18.40 -17.83 0.60
CA LYS A 43 -18.27 -19.18 -0.01
C LYS A 43 -16.93 -19.35 -0.73
N LEU A 44 -16.26 -18.25 -0.98
CA LEU A 44 -15.02 -18.20 -1.76
C LEU A 44 -13.79 -18.15 -0.83
N LYS A 45 -12.64 -18.45 -1.39
CA LYS A 45 -11.37 -18.32 -0.69
C LYS A 45 -10.99 -16.83 -0.64
N PRO A 46 -10.62 -16.27 0.52
CA PRO A 46 -10.12 -14.90 0.58
C PRO A 46 -8.85 -14.73 -0.25
N SER A 47 -8.50 -13.46 -0.58
CA SER A 47 -7.22 -13.15 -1.21
C SER A 47 -6.05 -13.76 -0.44
N SER A 48 -5.00 -14.20 -1.14
CA SER A 48 -3.75 -14.66 -0.53
C SER A 48 -3.12 -13.59 0.37
N ASP A 49 -3.29 -12.31 0.01
CA ASP A 49 -2.73 -11.18 0.78
C ASP A 49 -3.49 -10.86 2.08
N LEU A 50 -4.49 -11.67 2.47
CA LEU A 50 -5.24 -11.45 3.71
C LEU A 50 -4.32 -11.21 4.91
N MET A 51 -3.28 -12.04 5.07
CA MET A 51 -2.36 -11.93 6.21
C MET A 51 -1.55 -10.63 6.17
N THR A 52 -1.16 -10.16 5.00
CA THR A 52 -0.51 -8.85 4.82
C THR A 52 -1.43 -7.71 5.28
N HIS A 53 -2.71 -7.72 4.85
CA HIS A 53 -3.69 -6.70 5.23
C HIS A 53 -4.00 -6.72 6.73
N LEU A 54 -4.08 -7.91 7.33
CA LEU A 54 -4.27 -8.05 8.78
C LEU A 54 -3.14 -7.40 9.57
N GLU A 55 -1.88 -7.55 9.11
CA GLU A 55 -0.73 -6.90 9.75
C GLU A 55 -0.84 -5.36 9.69
N PHE A 56 -1.39 -4.78 8.63
CA PHE A 56 -1.66 -3.35 8.60
C PHE A 56 -2.68 -2.95 9.65
N TYR A 57 -3.81 -3.64 9.73
CA TYR A 57 -4.87 -3.32 10.70
C TYR A 57 -4.47 -3.50 12.15
N LYS A 58 -3.55 -4.44 12.44
CA LYS A 58 -2.97 -4.65 13.77
C LYS A 58 -1.98 -3.56 14.17
N ASN A 59 -1.17 -3.07 13.22
CA ASN A 59 -0.07 -2.15 13.51
C ASN A 59 -0.37 -0.68 13.17
N PHE A 60 -1.37 -0.40 12.33
CA PHE A 60 -1.80 0.94 11.92
C PHE A 60 -3.26 1.15 12.36
N PRO A 61 -3.50 1.60 13.60
CA PRO A 61 -4.84 1.57 14.21
C PRO A 61 -5.87 2.49 13.54
N ASP A 62 -5.42 3.52 12.82
CA ASP A 62 -6.30 4.55 12.25
C ASP A 62 -6.75 4.25 10.82
N ILE A 63 -6.20 3.23 10.17
CA ILE A 63 -6.58 2.88 8.80
C ILE A 63 -7.86 2.03 8.80
N GLY A 64 -8.71 2.22 7.78
CA GLY A 64 -9.97 1.49 7.60
C GLY A 64 -10.04 0.70 6.29
N GLY A 65 -9.10 0.90 5.37
CA GLY A 65 -9.01 0.17 4.11
C GLY A 65 -7.58 -0.02 3.65
N ALA A 66 -7.32 -1.10 2.91
CA ALA A 66 -6.01 -1.41 2.32
C ALA A 66 -6.17 -1.98 0.90
N VAL A 67 -5.19 -1.69 0.05
CA VAL A 67 -5.15 -2.10 -1.35
C VAL A 67 -3.75 -2.60 -1.70
N HIS A 68 -3.69 -3.67 -2.48
CA HIS A 68 -2.50 -4.13 -3.17
C HIS A 68 -2.75 -4.20 -4.67
N THR A 69 -1.77 -3.74 -5.45
CA THR A 69 -1.79 -3.85 -6.91
C THR A 69 -0.41 -4.20 -7.46
N HIS A 70 -0.37 -4.58 -8.73
CA HIS A 70 0.84 -4.61 -9.54
C HIS A 70 0.75 -3.55 -10.64
N SER A 71 0.39 -2.33 -10.26
CA SER A 71 0.29 -1.20 -11.18
C SER A 71 1.66 -0.90 -11.79
N ARG A 72 1.68 -0.52 -13.07
CA ARG A 72 2.88 -0.52 -13.91
C ARG A 72 4.05 0.30 -13.36
N TRP A 73 3.79 1.55 -13.01
CA TRP A 73 4.85 2.49 -12.66
C TRP A 73 5.34 2.29 -11.21
N ALA A 74 4.42 2.14 -10.27
CA ALA A 74 4.79 1.86 -8.89
C ALA A 74 5.51 0.51 -8.76
N THR A 75 5.06 -0.52 -9.48
CA THR A 75 5.74 -1.81 -9.52
C THR A 75 7.14 -1.71 -10.16
N ALA A 76 7.33 -0.85 -11.18
CA ALA A 76 8.66 -0.64 -11.75
C ALA A 76 9.64 -0.05 -10.72
N PHE A 77 9.21 0.90 -9.89
CA PHE A 77 10.01 1.40 -8.76
C PHE A 77 10.29 0.31 -7.71
N ALA A 78 9.29 -0.50 -7.38
CA ALA A 78 9.43 -1.64 -6.47
C ALA A 78 10.48 -2.65 -6.98
N GLN A 79 10.42 -3.01 -8.27
CA GLN A 79 11.38 -3.90 -8.92
C GLN A 79 12.81 -3.33 -8.93
N ALA A 80 12.93 -2.02 -9.05
CA ALA A 80 14.21 -1.33 -8.98
C ALA A 80 14.73 -1.15 -7.53
N GLY A 81 13.92 -1.50 -6.52
CA GLY A 81 14.25 -1.28 -5.11
C GLY A 81 14.38 0.21 -4.75
N LYS A 82 13.60 1.07 -5.41
CA LYS A 82 13.69 2.52 -5.27
C LYS A 82 12.39 3.09 -4.69
N ALA A 83 12.54 4.05 -3.78
CA ALA A 83 11.42 4.89 -3.34
C ALA A 83 10.93 5.76 -4.51
N ILE A 84 9.65 6.16 -4.49
CA ILE A 84 9.14 7.18 -5.39
C ILE A 84 9.46 8.55 -4.79
N PRO A 85 10.35 9.34 -5.41
CA PRO A 85 10.80 10.60 -4.82
C PRO A 85 9.71 11.67 -4.83
N ALA A 86 9.68 12.49 -3.79
CA ALA A 86 8.76 13.62 -3.67
C ALA A 86 9.26 14.80 -4.53
N LEU A 87 8.77 14.89 -5.77
CA LEU A 87 9.22 15.87 -6.74
C LEU A 87 8.21 17.00 -6.99
N GLY A 88 6.95 16.79 -6.64
CA GLY A 88 5.89 17.72 -7.00
C GLY A 88 4.71 17.73 -6.02
N THR A 89 3.86 18.75 -6.19
CA THR A 89 2.76 19.05 -5.28
C THR A 89 1.64 18.00 -5.32
N THR A 90 1.46 17.30 -6.45
CA THR A 90 0.50 16.19 -6.53
C THR A 90 0.82 15.11 -5.50
N GLN A 91 2.10 14.70 -5.40
CA GLN A 91 2.51 13.75 -4.36
C GLN A 91 2.38 14.37 -2.96
N ALA A 92 2.81 15.62 -2.79
CA ALA A 92 2.75 16.31 -1.50
C ALA A 92 1.34 16.44 -0.91
N ASP A 93 0.31 16.48 -1.75
CA ASP A 93 -1.08 16.53 -1.30
C ASP A 93 -1.55 15.20 -0.65
N TYR A 94 -0.85 14.10 -0.87
CA TYR A 94 -1.26 12.76 -0.40
C TYR A 94 -0.21 12.06 0.46
N PHE A 95 1.07 12.22 0.14
CA PHE A 95 2.20 11.53 0.77
C PHE A 95 3.21 12.53 1.29
N TYR A 96 3.51 12.46 2.58
CA TYR A 96 4.45 13.40 3.20
C TYR A 96 5.90 12.96 3.00
N GLY A 97 6.42 13.16 1.80
CA GLY A 97 7.79 12.81 1.43
C GLY A 97 7.87 11.73 0.35
N ASP A 98 9.01 11.06 0.31
CA ASP A 98 9.25 9.94 -0.61
C ASP A 98 8.42 8.73 -0.19
N ILE A 99 7.70 8.12 -1.13
CA ILE A 99 6.99 6.86 -0.86
C ILE A 99 8.05 5.75 -0.72
N PRO A 100 8.16 5.12 0.46
CA PRO A 100 9.28 4.24 0.75
C PRO A 100 9.21 2.92 -0.04
N CYS A 101 10.38 2.34 -0.31
CA CYS A 101 10.50 0.94 -0.70
C CYS A 101 11.09 0.15 0.48
N THR A 102 10.57 -1.05 0.71
CA THR A 102 11.10 -1.95 1.73
C THR A 102 12.49 -2.47 1.37
N ARG A 103 13.19 -3.09 2.32
CA ARG A 103 14.32 -3.98 2.01
C ARG A 103 13.84 -5.21 1.23
N GLN A 104 14.78 -5.93 0.64
CA GLN A 104 14.50 -7.27 0.16
C GLN A 104 14.11 -8.20 1.32
N MET A 105 13.20 -9.11 1.06
CA MET A 105 12.88 -10.19 1.97
C MET A 105 14.03 -11.20 2.03
N SER A 106 14.28 -11.76 3.18
CA SER A 106 15.23 -12.84 3.37
C SER A 106 14.70 -14.15 2.77
N GLU A 107 15.59 -15.10 2.51
CA GLU A 107 15.21 -16.43 2.05
C GLU A 107 14.26 -17.15 3.01
N ALA A 108 14.46 -16.97 4.33
CA ALA A 108 13.60 -17.55 5.35
C ALA A 108 12.18 -16.97 5.31
N GLU A 109 12.04 -15.65 5.12
CA GLU A 109 10.74 -14.97 4.98
C GLU A 109 10.02 -15.43 3.70
N ILE A 110 10.75 -15.60 2.58
CA ILE A 110 10.18 -16.05 1.31
C ILE A 110 9.67 -17.50 1.40
N HIS A 111 10.40 -18.38 2.08
CA HIS A 111 10.02 -19.79 2.25
C HIS A 111 9.04 -20.03 3.42
N GLY A 112 8.85 -19.03 4.28
CA GLY A 112 7.92 -19.05 5.40
C GLY A 112 6.49 -18.70 5.00
N GLU A 113 5.81 -17.96 5.85
CA GLU A 113 4.47 -17.42 5.58
C GLU A 113 4.59 -16.11 4.80
N TYR A 114 4.86 -16.22 3.50
CA TYR A 114 5.27 -15.13 2.61
C TYR A 114 4.40 -13.86 2.72
N GLU A 115 3.08 -14.01 2.72
CA GLU A 115 2.16 -12.88 2.81
C GLU A 115 2.17 -12.23 4.20
N LEU A 116 2.31 -13.01 5.27
CA LEU A 116 2.48 -12.49 6.62
C LEU A 116 3.82 -11.76 6.75
N GLU A 117 4.89 -12.34 6.27
CA GLU A 117 6.23 -11.76 6.30
C GLU A 117 6.32 -10.49 5.43
N THR A 118 5.56 -10.42 4.34
CA THR A 118 5.39 -9.19 3.56
C THR A 118 4.80 -8.08 4.44
N GLY A 119 3.78 -8.38 5.23
CA GLY A 119 3.22 -7.44 6.21
C GLY A 119 4.24 -6.99 7.25
N HIS A 120 5.01 -7.92 7.79
CA HIS A 120 6.07 -7.64 8.77
C HIS A 120 7.14 -6.71 8.22
N VAL A 121 7.64 -6.95 7.00
CA VAL A 121 8.67 -6.12 6.34
C VAL A 121 8.16 -4.70 6.07
N ILE A 122 6.88 -4.53 5.73
CA ILE A 122 6.26 -3.22 5.58
C ILE A 122 6.21 -2.49 6.92
N VAL A 123 5.68 -3.13 7.96
CA VAL A 123 5.59 -2.55 9.31
C VAL A 123 6.98 -2.21 9.86
N GLU A 124 7.96 -3.09 9.65
CA GLU A 124 9.37 -2.86 9.99
C GLU A 124 9.89 -1.59 9.32
N THR A 125 9.62 -1.40 8.02
CA THR A 125 10.07 -0.23 7.25
C THR A 125 9.55 1.07 7.86
N PHE A 126 8.28 1.11 8.25
CA PHE A 126 7.67 2.28 8.88
C PHE A 126 8.25 2.57 10.26
N LYS A 127 8.42 1.53 11.08
CA LYS A 127 9.03 1.65 12.42
C LYS A 127 10.49 2.12 12.34
N GLN A 128 11.31 1.50 11.49
CA GLN A 128 12.74 1.84 11.37
C GLN A 128 12.98 3.25 10.83
N LYS A 129 12.14 3.70 9.89
CA LYS A 129 12.23 5.03 9.28
C LYS A 129 11.46 6.10 10.08
N ASN A 130 10.78 5.71 11.17
CA ASN A 130 9.92 6.58 11.97
C ASN A 130 8.89 7.33 11.07
N ILE A 131 8.24 6.60 10.18
CA ILE A 131 7.22 7.14 9.28
C ILE A 131 5.84 6.92 9.91
N ASP A 132 5.04 7.99 9.98
CA ASP A 132 3.64 7.90 10.37
C ASP A 132 2.80 7.37 9.19
N PRO A 133 2.11 6.22 9.33
CA PRO A 133 1.28 5.64 8.27
C PRO A 133 0.10 6.53 7.85
N ASN A 134 -0.35 7.45 8.69
CA ASN A 134 -1.40 8.40 8.35
C ASN A 134 -0.90 9.51 7.43
N SER A 135 0.38 9.87 7.54
CA SER A 135 1.00 10.87 6.66
C SER A 135 1.64 10.24 5.41
N MET A 136 1.86 8.95 5.41
CA MET A 136 2.43 8.19 4.30
C MET A 136 1.56 6.95 4.02
N PRO A 137 0.38 7.11 3.37
CA PRO A 137 -0.56 6.02 3.18
C PRO A 137 -0.17 5.08 2.02
N GLY A 138 1.10 4.69 1.95
CA GLY A 138 1.57 3.78 0.92
C GLY A 138 3.04 3.39 1.03
N VAL A 139 3.38 2.28 0.39
CA VAL A 139 4.71 1.65 0.40
C VAL A 139 4.91 0.79 -0.85
N LEU A 140 6.15 0.63 -1.26
CA LEU A 140 6.56 -0.35 -2.25
C LEU A 140 7.24 -1.52 -1.55
N VAL A 141 6.83 -2.74 -1.86
CA VAL A 141 7.56 -3.95 -1.46
C VAL A 141 8.59 -4.28 -2.52
N HIS A 142 9.86 -4.35 -2.13
CA HIS A 142 10.97 -4.61 -3.05
C HIS A 142 10.71 -5.87 -3.89
N SER A 143 10.89 -5.76 -5.20
CA SER A 143 10.68 -6.83 -6.20
C SER A 143 9.24 -7.33 -6.33
N HIS A 144 8.26 -6.69 -5.67
CA HIS A 144 6.88 -7.12 -5.66
C HIS A 144 5.95 -6.05 -6.26
N GLY A 145 5.50 -5.09 -5.45
CA GLY A 145 4.57 -4.06 -5.89
C GLY A 145 4.14 -3.12 -4.78
N PRO A 146 3.22 -2.18 -5.09
CA PRO A 146 2.71 -1.20 -4.14
C PRO A 146 1.61 -1.76 -3.24
N PHE A 147 1.59 -1.27 -2.02
CA PHE A 147 0.47 -1.32 -1.09
C PHE A 147 0.08 0.11 -0.71
N SER A 148 -1.20 0.36 -0.56
CA SER A 148 -1.74 1.63 -0.08
C SER A 148 -2.88 1.41 0.90
N TRP A 149 -3.18 2.43 1.68
CA TRP A 149 -4.27 2.39 2.66
C TRP A 149 -4.91 3.76 2.82
N GLY A 150 -5.98 3.82 3.59
CA GLY A 150 -6.71 5.03 3.91
C GLY A 150 -7.70 4.79 5.05
N LYS A 151 -8.48 5.80 5.39
CA LYS A 151 -9.54 5.72 6.42
C LYS A 151 -10.65 4.72 6.08
N ASP A 152 -10.79 4.41 4.78
CA ASP A 152 -11.75 3.46 4.25
C ASP A 152 -11.21 2.85 2.93
N PRO A 153 -11.85 1.81 2.38
CA PRO A 153 -11.43 1.19 1.11
C PRO A 153 -11.40 2.16 -0.09
N PHE A 154 -12.29 3.16 -0.13
CA PHE A 154 -12.35 4.13 -1.23
C PHE A 154 -11.12 5.04 -1.21
N GLU A 155 -10.73 5.54 -0.05
CA GLU A 155 -9.52 6.34 0.10
C GLU A 155 -8.27 5.50 -0.18
N ALA A 156 -8.23 4.23 0.25
CA ALA A 156 -7.14 3.32 -0.06
C ALA A 156 -6.95 3.12 -1.57
N VAL A 157 -8.03 2.92 -2.32
CA VAL A 157 -8.02 2.83 -3.79
C VAL A 157 -7.60 4.16 -4.42
N HIS A 158 -8.12 5.30 -3.92
CA HIS A 158 -7.72 6.61 -4.40
C HIS A 158 -6.21 6.84 -4.23
N ASN A 159 -5.66 6.51 -3.06
CA ASN A 159 -4.23 6.60 -2.80
C ASN A 159 -3.40 5.68 -3.71
N ALA A 160 -3.90 4.49 -4.06
CA ALA A 160 -3.25 3.62 -5.04
C ALA A 160 -3.16 4.28 -6.43
N VAL A 161 -4.25 4.90 -6.89
CA VAL A 161 -4.28 5.64 -8.18
C VAL A 161 -3.31 6.81 -8.16
N VAL A 162 -3.32 7.61 -7.09
CA VAL A 162 -2.39 8.75 -6.96
C VAL A 162 -0.94 8.28 -6.92
N MET A 163 -0.65 7.18 -6.19
CA MET A 163 0.70 6.60 -6.14
C MET A 163 1.20 6.18 -7.52
N GLU A 164 0.35 5.53 -8.33
CA GLU A 164 0.70 5.12 -9.69
C GLU A 164 1.02 6.33 -10.58
N GLU A 165 0.20 7.38 -10.53
CA GLU A 165 0.43 8.61 -11.29
C GLU A 165 1.69 9.36 -10.80
N CYS A 166 1.93 9.41 -9.50
CA CYS A 166 3.16 9.98 -8.93
C CYS A 166 4.41 9.21 -9.38
N ALA A 167 4.34 7.88 -9.44
CA ALA A 167 5.42 7.05 -9.93
C ALA A 167 5.72 7.33 -11.41
N ALA A 168 4.69 7.43 -12.25
CA ALA A 168 4.84 7.79 -13.66
C ALA A 168 5.50 9.16 -13.83
N MET A 169 4.99 10.17 -13.13
CA MET A 169 5.55 11.53 -13.19
C MET A 169 6.98 11.58 -12.66
N ALA A 170 7.27 10.86 -11.57
CA ALA A 170 8.61 10.79 -11.01
C ALA A 170 9.61 10.16 -12.01
N PHE A 171 9.24 9.06 -12.66
CA PHE A 171 10.09 8.44 -13.68
C PHE A 171 10.41 9.42 -14.81
N VAL A 172 9.39 10.07 -15.37
CA VAL A 172 9.59 11.06 -16.45
C VAL A 172 10.44 12.23 -15.98
N SER A 173 10.21 12.76 -14.78
CA SER A 173 10.97 13.87 -14.21
C SER A 173 12.45 13.52 -14.01
N VAL A 174 12.74 12.32 -13.52
CA VAL A 174 14.10 11.80 -13.37
C VAL A 174 14.80 11.67 -14.73
N MET A 175 14.09 11.17 -15.75
CA MET A 175 14.61 11.07 -17.11
C MET A 175 14.91 12.44 -17.72
N LEU A 176 14.01 13.42 -17.56
CA LEU A 176 14.22 14.81 -18.05
C LEU A 176 15.41 15.49 -17.37
N GLN A 177 15.80 15.05 -16.17
CA GLN A 177 16.96 15.54 -15.42
C GLN A 177 18.19 14.62 -15.52
N ASN A 178 18.28 13.82 -16.57
CA ASN A 178 19.43 12.92 -16.83
C ASN A 178 19.72 11.96 -15.66
N GLY A 179 18.68 11.44 -15.01
CA GLY A 179 18.80 10.44 -13.95
C GLY A 179 19.01 10.99 -12.54
N SER A 180 18.98 12.31 -12.34
CA SER A 180 19.26 12.96 -11.05
C SER A 180 18.24 14.05 -10.71
N ALA A 181 16.99 13.65 -10.40
CA ALA A 181 15.98 14.58 -9.96
C ALA A 181 16.28 15.13 -8.56
N GLN A 182 16.15 16.46 -8.39
CA GLN A 182 16.23 17.09 -7.08
C GLN A 182 14.88 16.99 -6.37
N PRO A 183 14.85 16.66 -5.07
CA PRO A 183 13.61 16.65 -4.31
C PRO A 183 12.97 18.04 -4.28
N MET A 184 11.64 18.09 -4.11
CA MET A 184 10.95 19.36 -3.93
C MET A 184 11.38 20.04 -2.63
N GLN A 185 11.21 21.37 -2.57
CA GLN A 185 11.51 22.15 -1.37
C GLN A 185 10.64 21.68 -0.20
N GLN A 186 11.23 21.47 0.98
CA GLN A 186 10.51 21.04 2.18
C GLN A 186 9.36 21.99 2.54
N VAL A 187 9.58 23.32 2.42
CA VAL A 187 8.54 24.32 2.70
C VAL A 187 7.33 24.19 1.76
N LEU A 188 7.54 23.73 0.54
CA LEU A 188 6.46 23.48 -0.43
C LEU A 188 5.71 22.18 -0.12
N LEU A 189 6.43 21.12 0.25
CA LEU A 189 5.86 19.87 0.74
C LEU A 189 4.97 20.15 1.97
N ASP A 190 5.50 20.83 2.97
CA ASP A 190 4.77 21.21 4.20
C ASP A 190 3.50 22.00 3.90
N LYS A 191 3.62 22.99 3.01
CA LYS A 191 2.48 23.84 2.63
C LYS A 191 1.35 23.03 1.99
N HIS A 192 1.68 22.07 1.14
CA HIS A 192 0.68 21.25 0.46
C HIS A 192 0.08 20.22 1.39
N PHE A 193 0.90 19.48 2.11
CA PHE A 193 0.43 18.43 3.01
C PHE A 193 -0.42 18.95 4.18
N LYS A 194 0.02 20.05 4.82
CA LYS A 194 -0.62 20.59 6.04
C LYS A 194 -1.85 21.48 5.79
N ARG A 195 -2.25 21.71 4.54
CA ARG A 195 -3.45 22.49 4.21
C ARG A 195 -4.75 21.69 4.16
N LYS A 196 -4.68 20.39 4.38
CA LYS A 196 -5.82 19.48 4.44
C LYS A 196 -6.63 19.65 5.71
#